data_bf175c37b23e3bca9582f171c59fb63a
#
_entry.id   bf175c37b23e3bca9582f171c59fb63a
#
_cell.length_a   1.000
_cell.length_b   1.000
_cell.length_c   1.000
_cell.angle_alpha   90.00
_cell.angle_beta   90.00
_cell.angle_gamma   90.00
#
_symmetry.space_group_name_H-M   'P 1'
#
loop_
_entity.id
_entity.type
_entity.pdbx_description
1 polymer ?
#
loop_
_entity_poly.entity_id
_entity_poly.type
_entity_poly.pdbx_seq_one_letter_code
_entity_poly.pdbx_strand_id
1 'polypeptide(L)'
;MKLSISQIKKFAKSPSQWAGHYILWIKDEFTSDAMDIWTALHFYIETWNKDEAYNKLSSVQDKEKAVEQLDILISNLKEFEIPKWEHELQCNGKLFWLDCMWYIDILTEDEVIDIKTVSTLSKPDDKPWMWQRFNNYEEYKLQCYFYMIATGKKKARILELMKKKFKTKSVHWQWIEFNLSEIEQEVIEKWKPYVQDMYNIYNLYPDLTK
;
A
#
# COMPACT_ATOMS: atom_id res chain seq x y z
N MET A 1 -4.91 18.69 -10.24
CA MET A 1 -5.23 17.65 -9.23
C MET A 1 -4.02 16.74 -9.10
N LYS A 2 -3.51 16.50 -7.89
CA LYS A 2 -2.55 15.42 -7.63
C LYS A 2 -3.32 14.25 -7.02
N LEU A 3 -3.26 13.09 -7.63
CA LEU A 3 -3.90 11.87 -7.14
C LEU A 3 -2.90 11.00 -6.38
N SER A 4 -3.41 10.20 -5.47
CA SER A 4 -2.64 9.11 -4.87
C SER A 4 -3.17 7.76 -5.37
N ILE A 5 -2.31 6.75 -5.33
CA ILE A 5 -2.71 5.38 -5.70
C ILE A 5 -3.84 4.87 -4.79
N SER A 6 -3.86 5.27 -3.50
CA SER A 6 -4.96 4.91 -2.59
C SER A 6 -6.30 5.48 -3.01
N GLN A 7 -6.32 6.70 -3.60
CA GLN A 7 -7.56 7.27 -4.14
C GLN A 7 -8.09 6.43 -5.31
N ILE A 8 -7.22 6.00 -6.22
CA ILE A 8 -7.58 5.14 -7.35
C ILE A 8 -8.09 3.79 -6.87
N LYS A 9 -7.39 3.17 -5.92
CA LYS A 9 -7.84 1.91 -5.29
C LYS A 9 -9.19 2.07 -4.59
N LYS A 10 -9.39 3.17 -3.83
CA LYS A 10 -10.67 3.45 -3.15
C LYS A 10 -11.80 3.68 -4.16
N PHE A 11 -11.53 4.41 -5.25
CA PHE A 11 -12.50 4.60 -6.33
C PHE A 11 -12.90 3.26 -6.98
N ALA A 12 -11.95 2.43 -7.32
CA ALA A 12 -12.20 1.11 -7.92
C ALA A 12 -13.03 0.20 -6.99
N LYS A 13 -12.84 0.30 -5.66
CA LYS A 13 -13.63 -0.45 -4.66
C LYS A 13 -15.04 0.10 -4.53
N SER A 14 -15.18 1.41 -4.39
CA SER A 14 -16.46 2.09 -4.17
C SER A 14 -16.39 3.55 -4.61
N PRO A 15 -16.88 3.86 -5.83
CA PRO A 15 -16.93 5.24 -6.32
C PRO A 15 -17.70 6.20 -5.40
N SER A 16 -18.78 5.73 -4.75
CA SER A 16 -19.56 6.54 -3.81
C SER A 16 -18.82 6.88 -2.53
N GLN A 17 -18.09 5.94 -1.94
CA GLN A 17 -17.25 6.20 -0.77
C GLN A 17 -16.07 7.09 -1.12
N TRP A 18 -15.47 6.90 -2.30
CA TRP A 18 -14.43 7.79 -2.79
C TRP A 18 -14.97 9.22 -2.95
N ALA A 19 -16.12 9.41 -3.60
CA ALA A 19 -16.75 10.72 -3.76
C ALA A 19 -17.09 11.36 -2.41
N GLY A 20 -17.65 10.60 -1.49
CA GLY A 20 -17.91 11.05 -0.12
C GLY A 20 -16.66 11.60 0.54
N HIS A 21 -15.56 10.85 0.48
CA HIS A 21 -14.30 11.20 1.15
C HIS A 21 -13.54 12.36 0.46
N TYR A 22 -13.40 12.32 -0.86
CA TYR A 22 -12.50 13.24 -1.60
C TYR A 22 -13.21 14.39 -2.32
N ILE A 23 -14.52 14.32 -2.53
CA ILE A 23 -15.31 15.40 -3.11
C ILE A 23 -16.12 16.10 -2.03
N LEU A 24 -16.85 15.34 -1.19
CA LEU A 24 -17.75 15.90 -0.16
C LEU A 24 -17.07 16.12 1.18
N TRP A 25 -15.78 15.77 1.32
CA TRP A 25 -14.95 15.92 2.53
C TRP A 25 -15.55 15.24 3.77
N ILE A 26 -16.32 14.18 3.59
CA ILE A 26 -16.83 13.34 4.67
C ILE A 26 -15.63 12.53 5.20
N LYS A 27 -15.14 12.90 6.37
CA LYS A 27 -14.04 12.18 7.01
C LYS A 27 -14.54 10.84 7.53
N ASP A 28 -13.86 9.76 7.16
CA ASP A 28 -13.99 8.50 7.86
C ASP A 28 -13.33 8.69 9.24
N GLU A 29 -14.10 8.70 10.33
CA GLU A 29 -13.58 8.87 11.69
C GLU A 29 -12.79 7.65 12.21
N PHE A 30 -12.61 6.63 11.38
CA PHE A 30 -11.94 5.39 11.76
C PHE A 30 -10.44 5.42 11.44
N THR A 31 -9.64 5.72 12.47
CA THR A 31 -8.28 5.16 12.55
C THR A 31 -8.43 3.71 13.00
N SER A 32 -8.01 2.77 12.18
CA SER A 32 -8.05 1.36 12.59
C SER A 32 -6.74 1.01 13.30
N ASP A 33 -6.81 0.18 14.37
CA ASP A 33 -5.63 -0.41 15.04
C ASP A 33 -4.60 -0.97 14.03
N ALA A 34 -5.09 -1.45 12.88
CA ALA A 34 -4.24 -1.94 11.80
C ALA A 34 -3.38 -0.85 11.17
N MET A 35 -3.85 0.39 11.12
CA MET A 35 -3.12 1.54 10.56
C MET A 35 -2.04 2.01 11.54
N ASP A 36 -2.36 2.00 12.85
CA ASP A 36 -1.40 2.37 13.89
C ASP A 36 -0.27 1.34 13.98
N ILE A 37 -0.58 0.03 13.87
CA ILE A 37 0.42 -1.04 13.83
C ILE A 37 1.31 -0.91 12.58
N TRP A 38 0.72 -0.59 11.43
CA TRP A 38 1.46 -0.33 10.20
C TRP A 38 2.41 0.87 10.36
N THR A 39 1.92 1.99 10.90
CA THR A 39 2.72 3.19 11.20
C THR A 39 3.87 2.88 12.16
N ALA A 40 3.61 2.10 13.22
CA ALA A 40 4.63 1.68 14.16
C ALA A 40 5.71 0.79 13.53
N LEU A 41 5.32 -0.11 12.62
CA LEU A 41 6.25 -0.95 11.88
C LEU A 41 7.15 -0.12 10.96
N HIS A 42 6.58 0.82 10.19
CA HIS A 42 7.35 1.70 9.31
C HIS A 42 8.34 2.55 10.11
N PHE A 43 7.88 3.12 11.21
CA PHE A 43 8.78 3.85 12.12
C PHE A 43 9.92 2.98 12.66
N TYR A 44 9.65 1.70 12.98
CA TYR A 44 10.70 0.77 13.38
C TYR A 44 11.69 0.51 12.24
N ILE A 45 11.24 0.32 11.01
CA ILE A 45 12.08 0.10 9.84
C ILE A 45 13.01 1.29 9.60
N GLU A 46 12.49 2.49 9.76
CA GLU A 46 13.23 3.74 9.57
C GLU A 46 14.29 3.97 10.68
N THR A 47 13.93 3.72 11.93
CA THR A 47 14.75 4.11 13.09
C THR A 47 15.46 2.95 13.78
N TRP A 48 15.01 1.71 13.56
CA TRP A 48 15.39 0.50 14.31
C TRP A 48 15.18 0.61 15.82
N ASN A 49 14.36 1.57 16.25
CA ASN A 49 14.04 1.83 17.65
C ASN A 49 12.69 1.23 18.03
N LYS A 50 12.74 0.07 18.73
CA LYS A 50 11.57 -0.68 19.12
C LYS A 50 10.71 0.05 20.16
N ASP A 51 11.33 0.72 21.11
CA ASP A 51 10.63 1.39 22.21
C ASP A 51 9.84 2.59 21.68
N GLU A 52 10.42 3.36 20.77
CA GLU A 52 9.70 4.45 20.12
C GLU A 52 8.60 3.96 19.19
N ALA A 53 8.78 2.83 18.50
CA ALA A 53 7.73 2.21 17.70
C ALA A 53 6.52 1.81 18.55
N TYR A 54 6.73 1.29 19.78
CA TYR A 54 5.64 1.01 20.70
C TYR A 54 4.88 2.27 21.14
N ASN A 55 5.55 3.41 21.24
CA ASN A 55 4.89 4.68 21.58
C ASN A 55 3.89 5.13 20.50
N LYS A 56 4.07 4.70 19.24
CA LYS A 56 3.11 4.93 18.13
C LYS A 56 1.79 4.18 18.32
N LEU A 57 1.74 3.17 19.20
CA LEU A 57 0.54 2.41 19.53
C LEU A 57 -0.28 3.01 20.68
N SER A 58 -0.02 4.25 21.07
CA SER A 58 -0.69 4.89 22.22
C SER A 58 -2.21 5.09 22.03
N SER A 59 -2.68 5.20 20.78
CA SER A 59 -4.10 5.41 20.43
C SER A 59 -4.89 4.12 20.21
N VAL A 60 -4.22 2.96 20.19
CA VAL A 60 -4.85 1.66 19.92
C VAL A 60 -5.72 1.20 21.09
N GLN A 61 -6.92 0.69 20.80
CA GLN A 61 -7.86 0.24 21.83
C GLN A 61 -7.35 -0.99 22.59
N ASP A 62 -6.82 -1.98 21.87
CA ASP A 62 -6.23 -3.21 22.43
C ASP A 62 -4.70 -3.15 22.30
N LYS A 63 -4.07 -2.44 23.22
CA LYS A 63 -2.62 -2.20 23.18
C LYS A 63 -1.79 -3.48 23.31
N GLU A 64 -2.20 -4.43 24.16
CA GLU A 64 -1.46 -5.69 24.34
C GLU A 64 -1.40 -6.49 23.05
N LYS A 65 -2.55 -6.62 22.40
CA LYS A 65 -2.63 -7.31 21.10
C LYS A 65 -1.88 -6.57 19.99
N ALA A 66 -1.90 -5.23 19.98
CA ALA A 66 -1.16 -4.45 19.01
C ALA A 66 0.36 -4.61 19.18
N VAL A 67 0.85 -4.62 20.41
CA VAL A 67 2.26 -4.90 20.75
C VAL A 67 2.64 -6.31 20.30
N GLU A 68 1.82 -7.33 20.60
CA GLU A 68 2.06 -8.71 20.15
C GLU A 68 2.16 -8.79 18.60
N GLN A 69 1.25 -8.12 17.90
CA GLN A 69 1.26 -8.10 16.43
C GLN A 69 2.50 -7.38 15.88
N LEU A 70 2.90 -6.26 16.46
CA LEU A 70 4.11 -5.55 16.07
C LEU A 70 5.36 -6.41 16.32
N ASP A 71 5.43 -7.12 17.44
CA ASP A 71 6.54 -8.03 17.75
C ASP A 71 6.66 -9.17 16.75
N ILE A 72 5.54 -9.74 16.32
CA ILE A 72 5.51 -10.74 15.26
C ILE A 72 6.05 -10.16 13.96
N LEU A 73 5.60 -8.97 13.57
CA LEU A 73 6.05 -8.29 12.36
C LEU A 73 7.56 -7.97 12.39
N ILE A 74 8.04 -7.43 13.51
CA ILE A 74 9.48 -7.15 13.72
C ILE A 74 10.29 -8.46 13.69
N SER A 75 9.79 -9.55 14.30
CA SER A 75 10.46 -10.86 14.26
C SER A 75 10.58 -11.39 12.83
N ASN A 76 9.48 -11.29 12.05
CA ASN A 76 9.49 -11.70 10.65
C ASN A 76 10.44 -10.83 9.82
N LEU A 77 10.46 -9.52 10.09
CA LEU A 77 11.33 -8.57 9.39
C LEU A 77 12.83 -8.87 9.60
N LYS A 78 13.21 -9.35 10.79
CA LYS A 78 14.60 -9.71 11.10
C LYS A 78 15.13 -10.94 10.34
N GLU A 79 14.25 -11.71 9.71
CA GLU A 79 14.64 -12.79 8.82
C GLU A 79 15.19 -12.28 7.48
N PHE A 80 15.09 -10.95 7.24
CA PHE A 80 15.58 -10.30 6.03
C PHE A 80 16.69 -9.31 6.33
N GLU A 81 17.68 -9.28 5.48
CA GLU A 81 18.57 -8.14 5.36
C GLU A 81 17.83 -7.05 4.58
N ILE A 82 17.16 -6.14 5.30
CA ILE A 82 16.65 -4.93 4.66
C ILE A 82 17.87 -4.08 4.30
N PRO A 83 18.05 -3.74 3.04
CA PRO A 83 19.16 -2.86 2.63
C PRO A 83 19.05 -1.54 3.40
N LYS A 84 20.21 -0.97 3.79
CA LYS A 84 20.28 0.41 4.31
C LYS A 84 20.15 1.39 3.13
N TRP A 85 18.93 1.78 2.81
CA TRP A 85 18.63 2.67 1.69
C TRP A 85 17.71 3.82 2.12
N GLU A 86 17.34 4.68 1.19
CA GLU A 86 16.37 5.74 1.46
C GLU A 86 14.99 5.15 1.78
N HIS A 87 14.44 5.54 2.93
CA HIS A 87 13.13 5.12 3.42
C HIS A 87 12.12 6.25 3.26
N GLU A 88 10.83 5.89 3.11
CA GLU A 88 9.70 6.84 3.04
C GLU A 88 9.91 7.95 2.00
N LEU A 89 10.47 7.59 0.83
CA LEU A 89 10.75 8.56 -0.22
C LEU A 89 9.47 8.97 -0.95
N GLN A 90 9.16 10.28 -0.91
CA GLN A 90 8.08 10.80 -1.73
C GLN A 90 8.45 10.72 -3.22
N CYS A 91 7.69 9.95 -3.98
CA CYS A 91 7.80 9.92 -5.43
C CYS A 91 6.65 10.67 -6.10
N ASN A 92 6.98 11.39 -7.17
CA ASN A 92 6.02 12.08 -8.01
C ASN A 92 6.20 11.60 -9.44
N GLY A 93 5.10 11.37 -10.13
CA GLY A 93 5.14 10.88 -11.50
C GLY A 93 3.78 11.02 -12.17
N LYS A 94 3.70 10.58 -13.41
CA LYS A 94 2.43 10.49 -14.13
C LYS A 94 1.98 9.03 -14.17
N LEU A 95 0.78 8.79 -13.66
CA LEU A 95 0.09 7.54 -13.94
C LEU A 95 -0.86 7.79 -15.11
N PHE A 96 -0.56 7.19 -16.25
CA PHE A 96 -1.17 7.49 -17.55
C PHE A 96 -0.96 8.96 -17.92
N TRP A 97 -1.96 9.84 -17.73
CA TRP A 97 -1.87 11.29 -18.00
C TRP A 97 -2.00 12.15 -16.73
N LEU A 98 -2.31 11.55 -15.58
CA LEU A 98 -2.56 12.26 -14.32
C LEU A 98 -1.30 12.36 -13.47
N ASP A 99 -1.08 13.53 -12.90
CA ASP A 99 -0.03 13.72 -11.91
C ASP A 99 -0.40 13.00 -10.63
N CYS A 100 0.48 12.08 -10.20
CA CYS A 100 0.31 11.27 -9.01
C CYS A 100 1.48 11.48 -8.05
N MET A 101 1.18 11.28 -6.77
CA MET A 101 2.15 11.30 -5.69
C MET A 101 1.94 10.08 -4.78
N TRP A 102 3.03 9.49 -4.35
CA TRP A 102 3.01 8.41 -3.37
C TRP A 102 4.31 8.38 -2.58
N TYR A 103 4.35 7.55 -1.54
CA TYR A 103 5.55 7.29 -0.77
C TYR A 103 6.02 5.88 -1.05
N ILE A 104 7.32 5.73 -1.28
CA ILE A 104 8.02 4.46 -1.47
C ILE A 104 8.63 4.08 -0.13
N ASP A 105 8.36 2.87 0.33
CA ASP A 105 8.90 2.41 1.62
C ASP A 105 10.43 2.27 1.55
N ILE A 106 10.95 1.66 0.47
CA ILE A 106 12.38 1.49 0.25
C ILE A 106 12.71 1.63 -1.24
N LEU A 107 13.63 2.54 -1.56
CA LEU A 107 14.19 2.68 -2.90
C LEU A 107 15.65 2.24 -2.90
N THR A 108 15.99 1.27 -3.74
CA THR A 108 17.36 0.79 -3.95
C THR A 108 17.92 1.26 -5.29
N GLU A 109 19.19 0.93 -5.56
CA GLU A 109 19.80 1.21 -6.86
C GLU A 109 19.05 0.51 -8.01
N ASP A 110 18.56 -0.71 -7.80
CA ASP A 110 17.99 -1.55 -8.86
C ASP A 110 16.47 -1.66 -8.85
N GLU A 111 15.84 -1.52 -7.70
CA GLU A 111 14.43 -1.83 -7.51
C GLU A 111 13.72 -0.94 -6.48
N VAL A 112 12.39 -1.04 -6.49
CA VAL A 112 11.52 -0.48 -5.46
C VAL A 112 10.97 -1.61 -4.59
N ILE A 113 10.95 -1.42 -3.28
CA ILE A 113 10.39 -2.38 -2.32
C ILE A 113 9.29 -1.67 -1.52
N ASP A 114 8.15 -2.33 -1.40
CA ASP A 114 7.02 -1.88 -0.59
C ASP A 114 6.63 -2.97 0.41
N ILE A 115 6.34 -2.59 1.65
CA ILE A 115 6.07 -3.51 2.75
C ILE A 115 4.58 -3.51 3.08
N LYS A 116 3.98 -4.68 3.11
CA LYS A 116 2.57 -4.86 3.40
C LYS A 116 2.35 -5.76 4.60
N THR A 117 1.55 -5.28 5.55
CA THR A 117 1.08 -6.12 6.66
C THR A 117 -0.23 -6.78 6.29
N VAL A 118 -0.27 -8.10 6.34
CA VAL A 118 -1.42 -8.89 5.88
C VAL A 118 -1.91 -9.87 6.94
N SER A 119 -3.18 -10.27 6.84
CA SER A 119 -3.74 -11.36 7.66
C SER A 119 -3.45 -12.73 7.06
N THR A 120 -3.38 -12.80 5.73
CA THR A 120 -3.04 -13.99 4.94
C THR A 120 -2.19 -13.56 3.75
N LEU A 121 -1.22 -14.40 3.37
CA LEU A 121 -0.39 -14.15 2.19
C LEU A 121 -1.24 -14.19 0.92
N SER A 122 -1.05 -13.22 0.05
CA SER A 122 -1.81 -13.07 -1.21
C SER A 122 -1.33 -14.06 -2.27
N LYS A 123 -2.24 -14.47 -3.15
CA LYS A 123 -1.93 -15.30 -4.32
C LYS A 123 -2.46 -14.63 -5.59
N PRO A 124 -1.84 -14.91 -6.75
CA PRO A 124 -2.29 -14.33 -8.03
C PRO A 124 -3.74 -14.67 -8.38
N ASP A 125 -4.18 -15.88 -7.99
CA ASP A 125 -5.51 -16.43 -8.27
C ASP A 125 -6.53 -16.23 -7.14
N ASP A 126 -6.18 -15.48 -6.09
CA ASP A 126 -7.11 -15.14 -5.03
C ASP A 126 -8.32 -14.38 -5.59
N LYS A 127 -9.52 -14.82 -5.21
CA LYS A 127 -10.72 -14.09 -5.59
C LYS A 127 -10.80 -12.77 -4.84
N PRO A 128 -11.23 -11.68 -5.51
CA PRO A 128 -11.52 -10.43 -4.82
C PRO A 128 -12.56 -10.66 -3.71
N TRP A 129 -12.38 -9.98 -2.59
CA TRP A 129 -13.29 -10.13 -1.45
C TRP A 129 -14.63 -9.44 -1.71
N MET A 130 -15.74 -10.17 -1.60
CA MET A 130 -17.15 -9.72 -1.72
C MET A 130 -17.39 -8.60 -2.75
N TRP A 131 -17.20 -7.35 -2.33
CA TRP A 131 -17.50 -6.15 -3.13
C TRP A 131 -16.26 -5.55 -3.82
N GLN A 132 -15.10 -6.16 -3.66
CA GLN A 132 -13.88 -5.70 -4.32
C GLN A 132 -13.86 -6.18 -5.77
N ARG A 133 -13.43 -5.31 -6.68
CA ARG A 133 -13.25 -5.66 -8.10
C ARG A 133 -11.90 -6.31 -8.38
N PHE A 134 -10.93 -6.02 -7.50
CA PHE A 134 -9.56 -6.49 -7.63
C PHE A 134 -9.13 -7.16 -6.32
N ASN A 135 -8.32 -8.20 -6.42
CA ASN A 135 -7.63 -8.79 -5.28
C ASN A 135 -6.39 -7.96 -4.90
N ASN A 136 -5.75 -8.27 -3.78
CA ASN A 136 -4.58 -7.54 -3.34
C ASN A 136 -3.44 -7.60 -4.37
N TYR A 137 -3.26 -8.74 -5.02
CA TYR A 137 -2.19 -8.93 -6.01
C TYR A 137 -2.33 -7.98 -7.21
N GLU A 138 -3.55 -7.75 -7.68
CA GLU A 138 -3.83 -6.79 -8.75
C GLU A 138 -3.65 -5.34 -8.30
N GLU A 139 -4.00 -5.03 -7.04
CA GLU A 139 -3.72 -3.72 -6.45
C GLU A 139 -2.22 -3.46 -6.28
N TYR A 140 -1.43 -4.50 -5.98
CA TYR A 140 0.02 -4.41 -5.91
C TYR A 140 0.64 -4.15 -7.28
N LYS A 141 0.15 -4.80 -8.35
CA LYS A 141 0.59 -4.50 -9.72
C LYS A 141 0.44 -3.03 -10.07
N LEU A 142 -0.71 -2.41 -9.78
CA LEU A 142 -0.91 -0.98 -10.02
C LEU A 142 0.11 -0.14 -9.26
N GLN A 143 0.31 -0.42 -7.98
CA GLN A 143 1.22 0.33 -7.13
C GLN A 143 2.67 0.20 -7.59
N CYS A 144 3.12 -1.03 -7.84
CA CYS A 144 4.46 -1.31 -8.34
C CYS A 144 4.70 -0.72 -9.73
N TYR A 145 3.71 -0.78 -10.62
CA TYR A 145 3.77 -0.13 -11.94
C TYR A 145 4.04 1.37 -11.79
N PHE A 146 3.25 2.06 -10.94
CA PHE A 146 3.45 3.49 -10.69
C PHE A 146 4.85 3.79 -10.14
N TYR A 147 5.32 3.03 -9.16
CA TYR A 147 6.65 3.20 -8.60
C TYR A 147 7.74 3.05 -9.64
N MET A 148 7.66 2.00 -10.46
CA MET A 148 8.64 1.74 -11.51
C MET A 148 8.68 2.87 -12.54
N ILE A 149 7.53 3.37 -13.01
CA ILE A 149 7.51 4.46 -13.98
C ILE A 149 7.95 5.80 -13.37
N ALA A 150 7.63 6.07 -12.09
CA ALA A 150 7.99 7.30 -11.40
C ALA A 150 9.49 7.37 -11.06
N THR A 151 10.14 6.22 -10.83
CA THR A 151 11.55 6.13 -10.46
C THR A 151 12.47 5.72 -11.61
N GLY A 152 11.91 5.27 -12.73
CA GLY A 152 12.67 4.69 -13.86
C GLY A 152 13.19 3.27 -13.61
N LYS A 153 12.81 2.64 -12.48
CA LYS A 153 13.19 1.27 -12.15
C LYS A 153 12.41 0.28 -13.02
N LYS A 154 12.99 -0.91 -13.21
CA LYS A 154 12.38 -1.98 -14.01
C LYS A 154 11.81 -3.11 -13.18
N LYS A 155 12.13 -3.10 -11.88
CA LYS A 155 11.75 -4.12 -10.92
C LYS A 155 11.14 -3.49 -9.67
N ALA A 156 10.09 -4.13 -9.15
CA ALA A 156 9.52 -3.81 -7.85
C ALA A 156 9.18 -5.10 -7.10
N ARG A 157 9.30 -5.06 -5.77
CA ARG A 157 8.91 -6.18 -4.89
C ARG A 157 7.99 -5.71 -3.79
N ILE A 158 7.04 -6.57 -3.45
CA ILE A 158 6.22 -6.43 -2.24
C ILE A 158 6.72 -7.45 -1.23
N LEU A 159 7.03 -6.99 -0.03
CA LEU A 159 7.24 -7.85 1.13
C LEU A 159 5.94 -7.92 1.93
N GLU A 160 5.23 -9.03 1.85
CA GLU A 160 4.09 -9.27 2.74
C GLU A 160 4.55 -9.89 4.05
N LEU A 161 4.14 -9.28 5.17
CA LEU A 161 4.39 -9.76 6.53
C LEU A 161 3.06 -10.08 7.21
N MET A 162 2.90 -11.30 7.72
CA MET A 162 1.70 -11.69 8.45
C MET A 162 1.70 -11.12 9.87
N LYS A 163 0.56 -10.56 10.29
CA LYS A 163 0.34 -10.03 11.65
C LYS A 163 0.14 -11.10 12.72
N LYS A 164 -0.01 -12.37 12.33
CA LYS A 164 -0.28 -13.50 13.24
C LYS A 164 0.58 -14.69 12.87
N LYS A 165 1.10 -15.37 13.89
CA LYS A 165 1.71 -16.70 13.72
C LYS A 165 0.62 -17.75 13.76
N PHE A 166 0.52 -18.56 12.73
CA PHE A 166 -0.36 -19.73 12.73
C PHE A 166 0.46 -20.96 13.11
N LYS A 167 -0.01 -21.74 14.08
CA LYS A 167 0.69 -22.98 14.54
C LYS A 167 0.95 -23.99 13.41
N THR A 168 0.16 -23.92 12.35
CA THR A 168 0.21 -24.85 11.21
C THR A 168 0.98 -24.32 10.00
N LYS A 169 1.44 -23.05 10.01
CA LYS A 169 2.19 -22.45 8.91
C LYS A 169 3.64 -22.26 9.30
N SER A 170 4.56 -22.76 8.48
CA SER A 170 6.00 -22.53 8.63
C SER A 170 6.47 -21.18 8.08
N VAL A 171 5.71 -20.59 7.16
CA VAL A 171 6.06 -19.32 6.50
C VAL A 171 5.03 -18.26 6.84
N HIS A 172 5.51 -17.14 7.37
CA HIS A 172 4.69 -16.00 7.80
C HIS A 172 4.96 -14.73 6.99
N TRP A 173 5.63 -14.86 5.88
CA TRP A 173 5.99 -13.80 4.97
C TRP A 173 6.18 -14.33 3.54
N GLN A 174 6.16 -13.44 2.56
CA GLN A 174 6.54 -13.76 1.19
C GLN A 174 7.03 -12.54 0.43
N TRP A 175 7.86 -12.79 -0.59
CA TRP A 175 8.16 -11.84 -1.62
C TRP A 175 7.23 -12.03 -2.81
N ILE A 176 6.69 -10.93 -3.34
CA ILE A 176 6.00 -10.88 -4.62
C ILE A 176 6.81 -9.95 -5.50
N GLU A 177 7.27 -10.45 -6.63
CA GLU A 177 8.11 -9.72 -7.56
C GLU A 177 7.33 -9.33 -8.80
N PHE A 178 7.58 -8.12 -9.29
CA PHE A 178 7.00 -7.59 -10.52
C PHE A 178 8.09 -6.97 -11.38
N ASN A 179 8.10 -7.33 -12.66
CA ASN A 179 8.90 -6.70 -13.69
C ASN A 179 8.01 -5.80 -14.54
N LEU A 180 8.49 -4.59 -14.87
CA LEU A 180 7.71 -3.60 -15.59
C LEU A 180 7.16 -4.16 -16.93
N SER A 181 8.01 -4.82 -17.70
CA SER A 181 7.63 -5.41 -19.00
C SER A 181 6.56 -6.48 -18.93
N GLU A 182 6.39 -7.13 -17.77
CA GLU A 182 5.42 -8.21 -17.59
C GLU A 182 4.05 -7.69 -17.17
N ILE A 183 3.99 -6.59 -16.42
CA ILE A 183 2.73 -6.10 -15.84
C ILE A 183 2.16 -4.88 -16.54
N GLU A 184 2.95 -4.14 -17.34
CA GLU A 184 2.56 -2.86 -17.91
C GLU A 184 1.26 -2.94 -18.72
N GLN A 185 1.17 -3.86 -19.67
CA GLN A 185 -0.01 -3.99 -20.53
C GLN A 185 -1.27 -4.32 -19.72
N GLU A 186 -1.16 -5.27 -18.80
CA GLU A 186 -2.27 -5.67 -17.93
C GLU A 186 -2.75 -4.52 -17.04
N VAL A 187 -1.82 -3.75 -16.45
CA VAL A 187 -2.17 -2.60 -15.60
C VAL A 187 -2.87 -1.52 -16.43
N ILE A 188 -2.38 -1.23 -17.65
CA ILE A 188 -3.01 -0.26 -18.54
C ILE A 188 -4.44 -0.69 -18.87
N GLU A 189 -4.65 -1.92 -19.29
CA GLU A 189 -5.96 -2.42 -19.68
C GLU A 189 -6.96 -2.44 -18.52
N LYS A 190 -6.52 -2.88 -17.35
CA LYS A 190 -7.40 -3.00 -16.18
C LYS A 190 -7.69 -1.67 -15.48
N TRP A 191 -6.69 -0.82 -15.31
CA TRP A 191 -6.79 0.34 -14.40
C TRP A 191 -7.04 1.68 -15.10
N LYS A 192 -6.60 1.83 -16.35
CA LYS A 192 -6.80 3.09 -17.09
C LYS A 192 -8.28 3.50 -17.20
N PRO A 193 -9.26 2.59 -17.43
CA PRO A 193 -10.67 2.95 -17.44
C PRO A 193 -11.15 3.55 -16.11
N TYR A 194 -10.74 2.98 -14.97
CA TYR A 194 -11.11 3.51 -13.64
C TYR A 194 -10.52 4.88 -13.38
N VAL A 195 -9.28 5.10 -13.80
CA VAL A 195 -8.63 6.41 -13.68
C VAL A 195 -9.36 7.45 -14.54
N GLN A 196 -9.83 7.06 -15.74
CA GLN A 196 -10.63 7.93 -16.59
C GLN A 196 -11.98 8.25 -15.97
N ASP A 197 -12.69 7.26 -15.44
CA ASP A 197 -14.00 7.48 -14.80
C ASP A 197 -13.86 8.37 -13.56
N MET A 198 -12.86 8.13 -12.74
CA MET A 198 -12.56 8.96 -11.57
C MET A 198 -12.26 10.41 -11.97
N TYR A 199 -11.46 10.61 -13.01
CA TYR A 199 -11.14 11.93 -13.54
C TYR A 199 -12.38 12.66 -14.08
N ASN A 200 -13.24 11.94 -14.81
CA ASN A 200 -14.49 12.50 -15.32
C ASN A 200 -15.41 12.95 -14.20
N ILE A 201 -15.60 12.13 -13.17
CA ILE A 201 -16.41 12.47 -12.00
C ILE A 201 -15.82 13.67 -11.26
N TYR A 202 -14.50 13.70 -11.05
CA TYR A 202 -13.83 14.81 -10.39
C TYR A 202 -14.09 16.15 -11.11
N ASN A 203 -14.03 16.15 -12.43
CA ASN A 203 -14.24 17.37 -13.24
C ASN A 203 -15.70 17.82 -13.30
N LEU A 204 -16.67 16.99 -12.93
CA LEU A 204 -18.07 17.41 -12.78
C LEU A 204 -18.31 18.29 -11.54
N TYR A 205 -17.34 18.30 -10.60
CA TYR A 205 -17.47 19.04 -9.33
C TYR A 205 -16.26 19.94 -9.05
N PRO A 206 -15.90 20.86 -9.97
CA PRO A 206 -14.66 21.65 -9.85
C PRO A 206 -14.65 22.56 -8.61
N ASP A 207 -15.83 22.99 -8.13
CA ASP A 207 -15.97 23.88 -6.98
C ASP A 207 -15.87 23.17 -5.63
N LEU A 208 -16.06 21.85 -5.61
CA LEU A 208 -15.97 21.02 -4.40
C LEU A 208 -14.55 20.47 -4.16
N THR A 209 -13.66 20.64 -5.12
CA THR A 209 -12.33 20.00 -5.14
C THR A 209 -11.17 20.97 -4.88
N LYS A 210 -11.48 22.17 -4.40
CA LYS A 210 -10.47 23.22 -4.07
C LYS A 210 -9.92 23.10 -2.67
#